data_25d5f933c4c9f757f21d0156cea8c9fc
#
_entry.id   25d5f933c4c9f757f21d0156cea8c9fc
#
_cell.length_a   1.000
_cell.length_b   1.000
_cell.length_c   1.000
_cell.angle_alpha   90.00
_cell.angle_beta   90.00
_cell.angle_gamma   90.00
#
_symmetry.space_group_name_H-M   'P 1'
#
loop_
_entity.id
_entity.type
_entity.pdbx_description
1 polymer ?
#
loop_
_entity_poly.entity_id
_entity_poly.type
_entity_poly.pdbx_seq_one_letter_code
_entity_poly.pdbx_strand_id
1 'polypeptide(L)'
;MKDLFGKAILDYQTGNAPENLITETSISEEDEMSVAYLFRQYKDMPAMEQKALKLSKGRVLDVGCGAGSHSLYLQNIEELDVTAIDISPSAIEACKLRGIMKAFTENVMHIENEKYDTILLMMNGAGMCGKLSKLSGFLQKLKSLLNVGGQILLDSSDIIYMFDEDDDGGKWIPSDIDYYGEVEFNISYKNEKEDPFDWMYIDYNTLQNAAYANGLQCELIIEGEHYDYLAKLSI
;
A
#
# COMPACT_ATOMS: atom_id res chain seq x y z
N MET A 1 -17.69 6.89 -0.06
CA MET A 1 -17.02 5.58 -0.30
C MET A 1 -17.97 4.47 0.12
N LYS A 2 -18.25 3.51 -0.75
CA LYS A 2 -19.17 2.36 -0.48
C LYS A 2 -18.48 1.21 0.26
N ASP A 3 -17.15 1.28 0.38
CA ASP A 3 -16.30 0.26 1.02
C ASP A 3 -16.35 -1.11 0.31
N LEU A 4 -16.35 -1.11 -1.02
CA LEU A 4 -16.48 -2.36 -1.80
C LEU A 4 -15.27 -3.28 -1.64
N PHE A 5 -14.06 -2.72 -1.55
CA PHE A 5 -12.85 -3.49 -1.29
C PHE A 5 -12.93 -4.23 0.05
N GLY A 6 -13.30 -3.51 1.11
CA GLY A 6 -13.49 -4.11 2.43
C GLY A 6 -14.65 -5.09 2.49
N LYS A 7 -15.77 -4.83 1.80
CA LYS A 7 -16.88 -5.78 1.70
C LYS A 7 -16.43 -7.11 1.08
N ALA A 8 -15.63 -7.07 0.00
CA ALA A 8 -15.10 -8.27 -0.62
C ALA A 8 -14.21 -9.07 0.35
N ILE A 9 -13.35 -8.40 1.10
CA ILE A 9 -12.52 -9.00 2.16
C ILE A 9 -13.40 -9.64 3.24
N LEU A 10 -14.42 -8.94 3.73
CA LEU A 10 -15.30 -9.45 4.80
C LEU A 10 -16.14 -10.62 4.32
N ASP A 11 -16.72 -10.54 3.13
CA ASP A 11 -17.48 -11.64 2.51
C ASP A 11 -16.60 -12.89 2.35
N TYR A 12 -15.34 -12.73 1.94
CA TYR A 12 -14.39 -13.84 1.84
C TYR A 12 -14.10 -14.44 3.22
N GLN A 13 -13.83 -13.61 4.22
CA GLN A 13 -13.54 -14.05 5.59
C GLN A 13 -14.73 -14.82 6.21
N THR A 14 -15.94 -14.39 5.91
CA THR A 14 -17.17 -14.97 6.51
C THR A 14 -17.83 -16.06 5.65
N GLY A 15 -17.34 -16.27 4.43
CA GLY A 15 -17.94 -17.21 3.47
C GLY A 15 -19.31 -16.74 2.91
N ASN A 16 -19.57 -15.45 2.90
CA ASN A 16 -20.80 -14.84 2.43
C ASN A 16 -20.82 -14.66 0.91
N ALA A 17 -20.86 -15.77 0.15
CA ALA A 17 -20.83 -15.78 -1.31
C ALA A 17 -19.77 -14.81 -1.89
N PRO A 18 -18.46 -14.98 -1.54
CA PRO A 18 -17.43 -14.08 -2.01
C PRO A 18 -17.25 -14.19 -3.53
N GLU A 19 -17.03 -13.04 -4.15
CA GLU A 19 -16.62 -12.91 -5.56
C GLU A 19 -15.27 -12.20 -5.62
N ASN A 20 -14.59 -12.23 -6.77
CA ASN A 20 -13.38 -11.45 -6.97
C ASN A 20 -13.73 -9.97 -7.24
N LEU A 21 -12.78 -9.11 -6.99
CA LEU A 21 -12.90 -7.69 -7.33
C LEU A 21 -12.57 -7.50 -8.82
N ILE A 22 -13.23 -6.53 -9.45
CA ILE A 22 -12.81 -6.02 -10.74
C ILE A 22 -12.16 -4.67 -10.49
N THR A 23 -10.95 -4.51 -10.99
CA THR A 23 -10.15 -3.29 -10.87
C THR A 23 -9.88 -2.72 -12.25
N GLU A 24 -9.88 -1.41 -12.38
CA GLU A 24 -9.60 -0.67 -13.59
C GLU A 24 -8.87 0.62 -13.21
N THR A 25 -8.01 1.13 -14.07
CA THR A 25 -7.40 2.43 -13.88
C THR A 25 -7.61 3.31 -15.11
N SER A 26 -7.32 4.60 -14.99
CA SER A 26 -7.39 5.53 -16.13
C SER A 26 -6.45 5.15 -17.30
N ILE A 27 -5.52 4.22 -17.10
CA ILE A 27 -4.52 3.77 -18.09
C ILE A 27 -4.51 2.25 -18.32
N SER A 28 -5.41 1.50 -17.68
CA SER A 28 -5.52 0.04 -17.86
C SER A 28 -6.97 -0.37 -18.04
N GLU A 29 -7.18 -1.47 -18.75
CA GLU A 29 -8.48 -2.12 -18.86
C GLU A 29 -8.89 -2.80 -17.54
N GLU A 30 -10.14 -3.26 -17.48
CA GLU A 30 -10.66 -4.05 -16.36
C GLU A 30 -9.84 -5.35 -16.18
N ASP A 31 -9.45 -5.63 -14.95
CA ASP A 31 -8.77 -6.87 -14.56
C ASP A 31 -9.40 -7.47 -13.30
N GLU A 32 -9.37 -8.79 -13.21
CA GLU A 32 -9.94 -9.53 -12.09
C GLU A 32 -8.91 -9.74 -10.97
N MET A 33 -9.15 -9.11 -9.83
CA MET A 33 -8.32 -9.28 -8.63
C MET A 33 -8.90 -10.34 -7.71
N SER A 34 -8.17 -11.43 -7.51
CA SER A 34 -8.56 -12.47 -6.56
C SER A 34 -8.52 -11.98 -5.11
N VAL A 35 -9.67 -11.98 -4.44
CA VAL A 35 -9.75 -11.63 -3.01
C VAL A 35 -8.98 -12.64 -2.16
N ALA A 36 -8.92 -13.92 -2.55
CA ALA A 36 -8.13 -14.95 -1.87
C ALA A 36 -6.65 -14.59 -1.78
N TYR A 37 -6.10 -13.85 -2.76
CA TYR A 37 -4.72 -13.38 -2.77
C TYR A 37 -4.40 -12.48 -1.55
N LEU A 38 -5.37 -11.72 -1.06
CA LEU A 38 -5.20 -10.86 0.12
C LEU A 38 -5.05 -11.68 1.43
N PHE A 39 -5.45 -12.94 1.41
CA PHE A 39 -5.41 -13.86 2.56
C PHE A 39 -4.19 -14.81 2.54
N ARG A 40 -3.24 -14.61 1.61
CA ARG A 40 -2.05 -15.44 1.45
C ARG A 40 -1.21 -15.53 2.72
N GLN A 41 -0.55 -16.65 2.89
CA GLN A 41 0.39 -16.86 3.98
C GLN A 41 1.80 -16.36 3.56
N TYR A 42 2.68 -16.13 4.54
CA TYR A 42 4.05 -15.66 4.31
C TYR A 42 4.79 -16.41 3.18
N LYS A 43 4.71 -17.74 3.14
CA LYS A 43 5.37 -18.56 2.11
C LYS A 43 4.87 -18.29 0.68
N ASP A 44 3.65 -17.77 0.55
CA ASP A 44 2.98 -17.49 -0.72
C ASP A 44 3.06 -15.98 -1.08
N MET A 45 3.70 -15.17 -0.23
CA MET A 45 3.94 -13.76 -0.49
C MET A 45 5.10 -13.57 -1.45
N PRO A 46 5.09 -12.53 -2.31
CA PRO A 46 6.25 -12.12 -3.09
C PRO A 46 7.50 -11.89 -2.22
N ALA A 47 8.68 -12.11 -2.81
CA ALA A 47 9.96 -11.95 -2.11
C ALA A 47 10.13 -10.56 -1.48
N MET A 48 9.60 -9.53 -2.12
CA MET A 48 9.60 -8.15 -1.64
C MET A 48 8.83 -8.00 -0.32
N GLU A 49 7.60 -8.54 -0.25
CA GLU A 49 6.80 -8.53 0.97
C GLU A 49 7.49 -9.32 2.09
N GLN A 50 7.98 -10.53 1.77
CA GLN A 50 8.74 -11.33 2.73
C GLN A 50 9.95 -10.56 3.28
N LYS A 51 10.65 -9.81 2.41
CA LYS A 51 11.80 -8.99 2.81
C LYS A 51 11.40 -7.85 3.74
N ALA A 52 10.30 -7.15 3.42
CA ALA A 52 9.77 -6.08 4.27
C ALA A 52 9.37 -6.60 5.65
N LEU A 53 8.69 -7.74 5.71
CA LEU A 53 8.29 -8.36 6.98
C LEU A 53 9.52 -8.76 7.83
N LYS A 54 10.58 -9.30 7.22
CA LYS A 54 11.84 -9.65 7.92
C LYS A 54 12.64 -8.44 8.38
N LEU A 55 12.49 -7.29 7.76
CA LEU A 55 13.11 -6.03 8.18
C LEU A 55 12.30 -5.30 9.26
N SER A 56 11.04 -5.66 9.45
CA SER A 56 10.17 -5.08 10.46
C SER A 56 10.68 -5.38 11.87
N LYS A 57 10.59 -4.39 12.76
CA LYS A 57 11.09 -4.51 14.15
C LYS A 57 10.31 -3.62 15.10
N GLY A 58 10.33 -3.99 16.36
CA GLY A 58 9.77 -3.21 17.46
C GLY A 58 8.26 -3.03 17.36
N ARG A 59 7.79 -1.82 17.63
CA ARG A 59 6.37 -1.46 17.49
C ARG A 59 6.07 -1.12 16.02
N VAL A 60 5.16 -1.85 15.41
CA VAL A 60 4.84 -1.76 13.98
C VAL A 60 3.47 -1.12 13.76
N LEU A 61 3.40 -0.17 12.83
CA LEU A 61 2.16 0.33 12.24
C LEU A 61 2.01 -0.25 10.84
N ASP A 62 1.02 -1.10 10.62
CA ASP A 62 0.65 -1.63 9.30
C ASP A 62 -0.47 -0.75 8.72
N VAL A 63 -0.14 0.05 7.70
CA VAL A 63 -1.03 1.07 7.12
C VAL A 63 -1.69 0.54 5.85
N GLY A 64 -3.02 0.57 5.80
CA GLY A 64 -3.78 -0.05 4.71
C GLY A 64 -3.71 -1.57 4.80
N CYS A 65 -3.92 -2.12 6.01
CA CYS A 65 -3.69 -3.54 6.31
C CYS A 65 -4.57 -4.51 5.52
N GLY A 66 -5.66 -4.05 4.88
CA GLY A 66 -6.57 -4.87 4.10
C GLY A 66 -7.08 -6.08 4.87
N ALA A 67 -6.80 -7.29 4.38
CA ALA A 67 -7.15 -8.54 5.07
C ALA A 67 -6.22 -8.86 6.27
N GLY A 68 -5.14 -8.12 6.48
CA GLY A 68 -4.24 -8.25 7.64
C GLY A 68 -3.24 -9.40 7.57
N SER A 69 -2.90 -9.90 6.37
CA SER A 69 -1.97 -11.01 6.22
C SER A 69 -0.56 -10.68 6.71
N HIS A 70 -0.06 -9.47 6.46
CA HIS A 70 1.21 -8.96 6.98
C HIS A 70 1.16 -8.82 8.51
N SER A 71 0.13 -8.15 9.02
CA SER A 71 -0.08 -7.98 10.46
C SER A 71 -0.12 -9.29 11.22
N LEU A 72 -0.82 -10.32 10.71
CA LEU A 72 -0.88 -11.64 11.35
C LEU A 72 0.48 -12.32 11.41
N TYR A 73 1.28 -12.23 10.33
CA TYR A 73 2.62 -12.78 10.33
C TYR A 73 3.51 -12.09 11.36
N LEU A 74 3.53 -10.76 11.37
CA LEU A 74 4.33 -9.98 12.31
C LEU A 74 3.90 -10.21 13.77
N GLN A 75 2.59 -10.28 14.03
CA GLN A 75 2.05 -10.53 15.37
C GLN A 75 2.33 -11.94 15.88
N ASN A 76 2.09 -12.98 15.04
CA ASN A 76 2.03 -14.36 15.51
C ASN A 76 3.35 -15.13 15.32
N ILE A 77 4.20 -14.71 14.37
CA ILE A 77 5.45 -15.40 14.03
C ILE A 77 6.67 -14.59 14.45
N GLU A 78 6.68 -13.29 14.19
CA GLU A 78 7.76 -12.40 14.64
C GLU A 78 7.53 -11.85 16.06
N GLU A 79 6.34 -12.10 16.65
CA GLU A 79 5.96 -11.70 18.01
C GLU A 79 6.11 -10.18 18.26
N LEU A 80 5.85 -9.36 17.22
CA LEU A 80 5.96 -7.91 17.29
C LEU A 80 4.67 -7.25 17.81
N ASP A 81 4.80 -6.07 18.38
CA ASP A 81 3.66 -5.23 18.77
C ASP A 81 3.10 -4.52 17.53
N VAL A 82 2.07 -5.10 16.90
CA VAL A 82 1.49 -4.63 15.65
C VAL A 82 0.19 -3.87 15.90
N THR A 83 0.10 -2.68 15.32
CA THR A 83 -1.14 -1.91 15.18
C THR A 83 -1.49 -1.88 13.68
N ALA A 84 -2.60 -2.51 13.31
CA ALA A 84 -3.12 -2.55 11.95
C ALA A 84 -4.19 -1.47 11.78
N ILE A 85 -4.08 -0.67 10.73
CA ILE A 85 -5.08 0.35 10.39
C ILE A 85 -5.51 0.26 8.93
N ASP A 86 -6.75 0.55 8.70
CA ASP A 86 -7.34 0.70 7.37
C ASP A 86 -8.48 1.72 7.44
N ILE A 87 -8.76 2.40 6.33
CA ILE A 87 -9.92 3.31 6.23
C ILE A 87 -11.23 2.53 6.06
N SER A 88 -11.16 1.25 5.69
CA SER A 88 -12.29 0.34 5.48
C SER A 88 -12.75 -0.29 6.80
N PRO A 89 -13.98 0.01 7.27
CA PRO A 89 -14.55 -0.67 8.44
C PRO A 89 -14.69 -2.18 8.24
N SER A 90 -15.05 -2.62 7.01
CA SER A 90 -15.25 -4.04 6.70
C SER A 90 -13.94 -4.82 6.69
N ALA A 91 -12.85 -4.24 6.17
CA ALA A 91 -11.51 -4.83 6.25
C ALA A 91 -11.05 -5.00 7.71
N ILE A 92 -11.28 -3.99 8.54
CA ILE A 92 -10.95 -4.04 9.98
C ILE A 92 -11.80 -5.08 10.71
N GLU A 93 -13.07 -5.25 10.36
CA GLU A 93 -13.89 -6.34 10.92
C GLU A 93 -13.31 -7.70 10.56
N ALA A 94 -12.93 -7.92 9.31
CA ALA A 94 -12.26 -9.15 8.88
C ALA A 94 -10.93 -9.36 9.63
N CYS A 95 -10.11 -8.34 9.82
CA CYS A 95 -8.88 -8.40 10.62
C CYS A 95 -9.14 -8.87 12.05
N LYS A 96 -10.16 -8.35 12.70
CA LYS A 96 -10.57 -8.76 14.06
C LYS A 96 -11.03 -10.21 14.10
N LEU A 97 -11.83 -10.64 13.12
CA LEU A 97 -12.27 -12.05 12.98
C LEU A 97 -11.08 -13.00 12.75
N ARG A 98 -10.00 -12.53 12.09
CA ARG A 98 -8.77 -13.27 11.88
C ARG A 98 -7.86 -13.32 13.13
N GLY A 99 -8.15 -12.55 14.17
CA GLY A 99 -7.40 -12.54 15.42
C GLY A 99 -6.29 -11.49 15.52
N ILE A 100 -6.35 -10.42 14.73
CA ILE A 100 -5.45 -9.26 14.92
C ILE A 100 -5.88 -8.51 16.19
N MET A 101 -4.96 -8.38 17.14
CA MET A 101 -5.26 -7.85 18.48
C MET A 101 -5.54 -6.34 18.47
N LYS A 102 -4.81 -5.57 17.65
CA LYS A 102 -4.95 -4.11 17.56
C LYS A 102 -5.27 -3.74 16.10
N ALA A 103 -6.55 -3.77 15.73
CA ALA A 103 -7.04 -3.38 14.41
C ALA A 103 -8.07 -2.26 14.54
N PHE A 104 -7.84 -1.13 13.83
CA PHE A 104 -8.65 0.08 13.95
C PHE A 104 -8.99 0.65 12.57
N THR A 105 -10.26 1.08 12.41
CA THR A 105 -10.64 1.90 11.26
C THR A 105 -10.09 3.31 11.48
N GLU A 106 -9.01 3.65 10.77
CA GLU A 106 -8.31 4.90 10.96
C GLU A 106 -7.55 5.33 9.69
N ASN A 107 -7.44 6.62 9.47
CA ASN A 107 -6.60 7.20 8.45
C ASN A 107 -5.25 7.61 9.06
N VAL A 108 -4.15 7.14 8.50
CA VAL A 108 -2.79 7.45 8.99
C VAL A 108 -2.56 8.96 9.14
N MET A 109 -3.20 9.78 8.31
CA MET A 109 -3.08 11.25 8.38
C MET A 109 -3.68 11.84 9.66
N HIS A 110 -4.54 11.12 10.37
CA HIS A 110 -5.19 11.57 11.59
C HIS A 110 -4.56 11.04 12.89
N ILE A 111 -3.63 10.08 12.80
CA ILE A 111 -2.96 9.54 14.00
C ILE A 111 -2.13 10.64 14.67
N GLU A 112 -2.35 10.86 15.95
CA GLU A 112 -1.61 11.84 16.76
C GLU A 112 -0.99 11.18 17.99
N ASN A 113 0.14 11.72 18.45
CA ASN A 113 0.81 11.34 19.69
C ASN A 113 1.22 9.85 19.81
N GLU A 114 1.36 9.18 18.67
CA GLU A 114 1.82 7.79 18.57
C GLU A 114 3.17 7.71 17.89
N LYS A 115 3.98 6.71 18.27
CA LYS A 115 5.30 6.49 17.71
C LYS A 115 5.54 5.00 17.43
N TYR A 116 6.23 4.72 16.32
CA TYR A 116 6.49 3.37 15.83
C TYR A 116 7.96 3.19 15.44
N ASP A 117 8.46 1.98 15.57
CA ASP A 117 9.81 1.60 15.13
C ASP A 117 9.82 1.18 13.65
N THR A 118 8.69 0.67 13.18
CA THR A 118 8.46 0.36 11.76
C THR A 118 7.06 0.84 11.35
N ILE A 119 6.99 1.54 10.22
CA ILE A 119 5.74 1.82 9.50
C ILE A 119 5.79 1.02 8.21
N LEU A 120 4.82 0.14 8.01
CA LEU A 120 4.73 -0.74 6.87
C LEU A 120 3.61 -0.27 5.93
N LEU A 121 3.94 -0.09 4.65
CA LEU A 121 3.00 0.31 3.59
C LEU A 121 3.26 -0.61 2.39
N MET A 122 2.51 -1.71 2.29
CA MET A 122 2.74 -2.75 1.29
C MET A 122 1.61 -2.84 0.26
N MET A 123 1.90 -3.49 -0.86
CA MET A 123 1.02 -3.63 -2.03
C MET A 123 0.75 -2.28 -2.72
N ASN A 124 1.81 -1.64 -3.17
CA ASN A 124 1.82 -0.27 -3.68
C ASN A 124 1.35 0.74 -2.62
N GLY A 125 1.91 0.62 -1.43
CA GLY A 125 1.53 1.45 -0.29
C GLY A 125 1.80 2.95 -0.48
N ALA A 126 2.72 3.32 -1.37
CA ALA A 126 2.91 4.71 -1.78
C ALA A 126 1.65 5.30 -2.44
N GLY A 127 0.83 4.46 -3.06
CA GLY A 127 -0.40 4.85 -3.77
C GLY A 127 -1.44 5.53 -2.89
N MET A 128 -1.45 5.26 -1.58
CA MET A 128 -2.34 5.93 -0.62
C MET A 128 -2.19 7.44 -0.57
N CYS A 129 -1.06 7.97 -1.04
CA CYS A 129 -0.84 9.42 -1.20
C CYS A 129 -1.78 10.03 -2.26
N GLY A 130 -2.14 9.26 -3.27
CA GLY A 130 -3.02 9.62 -4.38
C GLY A 130 -2.36 10.48 -5.45
N LYS A 131 -1.68 11.56 -5.09
CA LYS A 131 -1.05 12.51 -6.02
C LYS A 131 0.34 12.94 -5.56
N LEU A 132 1.23 13.19 -6.53
CA LEU A 132 2.60 13.66 -6.26
C LEU A 132 2.62 14.96 -5.44
N SER A 133 1.68 15.87 -5.70
CA SER A 133 1.54 17.13 -4.96
C SER A 133 1.26 16.94 -3.46
N LYS A 134 0.73 15.78 -3.04
CA LYS A 134 0.45 15.43 -1.65
C LYS A 134 1.60 14.67 -0.97
N LEU A 135 2.59 14.17 -1.74
CA LEU A 135 3.64 13.28 -1.26
C LEU A 135 4.46 13.87 -0.11
N SER A 136 4.85 15.14 -0.21
CA SER A 136 5.63 15.79 0.85
C SER A 136 4.89 15.79 2.20
N GLY A 137 3.60 16.16 2.21
CA GLY A 137 2.77 16.12 3.41
C GLY A 137 2.61 14.71 3.96
N PHE A 138 2.45 13.71 3.08
CA PHE A 138 2.36 12.32 3.45
C PHE A 138 3.66 11.81 4.11
N LEU A 139 4.82 12.06 3.49
CA LEU A 139 6.12 11.69 4.05
C LEU A 139 6.41 12.37 5.38
N GLN A 140 6.08 13.65 5.52
CA GLN A 140 6.22 14.37 6.79
C GLN A 140 5.33 13.77 7.88
N LYS A 141 4.11 13.37 7.54
CA LYS A 141 3.22 12.66 8.47
C LYS A 141 3.83 11.34 8.92
N LEU A 142 4.25 10.48 8.00
CA LEU A 142 4.89 9.21 8.35
C LEU A 142 6.14 9.43 9.21
N LYS A 143 6.99 10.38 8.83
CA LYS A 143 8.18 10.78 9.60
C LYS A 143 7.82 11.20 11.04
N SER A 144 6.71 11.95 11.20
CA SER A 144 6.25 12.38 12.51
C SER A 144 5.82 11.23 13.42
N LEU A 145 5.51 10.06 12.87
CA LEU A 145 5.12 8.86 13.60
C LEU A 145 6.30 7.93 13.89
N LEU A 146 7.53 8.22 13.45
CA LEU A 146 8.69 7.40 13.73
C LEU A 146 9.30 7.67 15.10
N ASN A 147 9.71 6.61 15.76
CA ASN A 147 10.70 6.66 16.85
C ASN A 147 12.08 7.05 16.30
N VAL A 148 12.98 7.49 17.17
CA VAL A 148 14.40 7.66 16.82
C VAL A 148 14.97 6.31 16.40
N GLY A 149 15.57 6.25 15.19
CA GLY A 149 16.07 5.01 14.59
C GLY A 149 14.97 4.12 13.99
N GLY A 150 13.75 4.65 13.90
CA GLY A 150 12.62 3.99 13.21
C GLY A 150 12.76 4.05 11.68
N GLN A 151 11.94 3.25 11.01
CA GLN A 151 11.96 3.09 9.55
C GLN A 151 10.55 3.04 8.97
N ILE A 152 10.43 3.45 7.71
CA ILE A 152 9.27 3.22 6.86
C ILE A 152 9.69 2.21 5.81
N LEU A 153 8.93 1.16 5.64
CA LEU A 153 9.08 0.17 4.58
C LEU A 153 7.89 0.30 3.65
N LEU A 154 8.13 0.69 2.42
CA LEU A 154 7.08 0.88 1.43
C LEU A 154 7.50 0.31 0.08
N ASP A 155 6.53 -0.20 -0.65
CA ASP A 155 6.70 -0.60 -2.04
C ASP A 155 5.94 0.32 -2.99
N SER A 156 6.40 0.34 -4.21
CA SER A 156 5.71 0.92 -5.36
C SER A 156 6.26 0.31 -6.65
N SER A 157 5.71 0.75 -7.78
CA SER A 157 6.15 0.34 -9.11
C SER A 157 6.35 1.55 -9.99
N ASP A 158 7.32 1.47 -10.90
CA ASP A 158 7.45 2.42 -12.01
C ASP A 158 6.57 1.92 -13.17
N ILE A 159 5.49 2.64 -13.46
CA ILE A 159 4.54 2.26 -14.52
C ILE A 159 4.83 2.93 -15.86
N ILE A 160 6.01 3.50 -16.05
CA ILE A 160 6.41 4.16 -17.31
C ILE A 160 6.31 3.20 -18.51
N TYR A 161 6.47 1.90 -18.29
CA TYR A 161 6.37 0.88 -19.34
C TYR A 161 4.96 0.75 -19.95
N MET A 162 3.92 1.24 -19.26
CA MET A 162 2.54 1.22 -19.77
C MET A 162 2.27 2.29 -20.82
N PHE A 163 3.20 3.21 -21.03
CA PHE A 163 3.08 4.28 -22.02
C PHE A 163 3.79 3.91 -23.32
N ASP A 164 3.20 4.32 -24.46
CA ASP A 164 3.76 4.08 -25.79
C ASP A 164 5.18 4.63 -25.91
N GLU A 165 6.01 3.90 -26.65
CA GLU A 165 7.41 4.24 -26.89
C GLU A 165 7.58 4.68 -28.36
N ASP A 166 8.35 5.76 -28.59
CA ASP A 166 8.74 6.17 -29.90
C ASP A 166 10.02 5.43 -30.39
N ASP A 167 10.37 5.66 -31.66
CA ASP A 167 11.53 4.99 -32.29
C ASP A 167 12.88 5.33 -31.61
N ASP A 168 12.94 6.42 -30.85
CA ASP A 168 14.15 6.89 -30.14
C ASP A 168 14.15 6.44 -28.66
N GLY A 169 13.15 5.68 -28.22
CA GLY A 169 13.00 5.18 -26.85
C GLY A 169 12.36 6.18 -25.87
N GLY A 170 11.83 7.28 -26.37
CA GLY A 170 11.05 8.25 -25.60
C GLY A 170 9.65 7.70 -25.28
N LYS A 171 9.09 8.10 -24.13
CA LYS A 171 7.73 7.69 -23.74
C LYS A 171 6.72 8.80 -23.97
N TRP A 172 5.59 8.44 -24.58
CA TRP A 172 4.49 9.35 -24.83
C TRP A 172 3.61 9.48 -23.59
N ILE A 173 3.86 10.54 -22.81
CA ILE A 173 3.07 10.84 -21.61
C ILE A 173 2.08 11.96 -21.97
N PRO A 174 0.78 11.84 -21.63
CA PRO A 174 -0.21 12.88 -21.84
C PRO A 174 0.23 14.20 -21.18
N SER A 175 0.07 15.32 -21.89
CA SER A 175 0.54 16.63 -21.42
C SER A 175 -0.36 17.29 -20.37
N ASP A 176 -1.49 16.69 -20.08
CA ASP A 176 -2.50 17.16 -19.13
C ASP A 176 -2.42 16.47 -17.75
N ILE A 177 -1.43 15.60 -17.54
CA ILE A 177 -1.13 14.99 -16.25
C ILE A 177 0.14 15.57 -15.64
N ASP A 178 0.15 15.78 -14.32
CA ASP A 178 1.29 16.35 -13.60
C ASP A 178 2.42 15.32 -13.41
N TYR A 179 2.05 14.04 -13.25
CA TYR A 179 2.99 12.93 -13.08
C TYR A 179 2.40 11.64 -13.68
N TYR A 180 3.19 10.92 -14.47
CA TYR A 180 2.72 9.73 -15.21
C TYR A 180 2.24 8.57 -14.32
N GLY A 181 2.65 8.53 -13.08
CA GLY A 181 2.23 7.53 -12.10
C GLY A 181 0.93 7.86 -11.36
N GLU A 182 0.31 9.00 -11.60
CA GLU A 182 -1.01 9.34 -11.05
C GLU A 182 -2.10 8.71 -11.90
N VAL A 183 -2.93 7.88 -11.28
CA VAL A 183 -4.06 7.22 -11.93
C VAL A 183 -5.35 7.44 -11.16
N GLU A 184 -6.47 7.42 -11.86
CA GLU A 184 -7.78 7.25 -11.26
C GLU A 184 -8.09 5.76 -11.18
N PHE A 185 -8.37 5.27 -9.99
CA PHE A 185 -8.61 3.85 -9.70
C PHE A 185 -10.10 3.60 -9.54
N ASN A 186 -10.61 2.57 -10.19
CA ASN A 186 -11.98 2.11 -10.11
C ASN A 186 -12.04 0.70 -9.54
N ILE A 187 -13.01 0.45 -8.67
CA ILE A 187 -13.26 -0.87 -8.08
C ILE A 187 -14.74 -1.22 -8.28
N SER A 188 -14.98 -2.44 -8.74
CA SER A 188 -16.31 -3.03 -8.77
C SER A 188 -16.32 -4.33 -7.98
N TYR A 189 -17.40 -4.56 -7.24
CA TYR A 189 -17.63 -5.78 -6.50
C TYR A 189 -19.09 -6.21 -6.62
N LYS A 190 -19.32 -7.45 -7.06
CA LYS A 190 -20.64 -7.92 -7.42
C LYS A 190 -21.25 -6.99 -8.48
N ASN A 191 -22.40 -6.42 -8.22
CA ASN A 191 -23.09 -5.51 -9.16
C ASN A 191 -22.94 -4.03 -8.76
N GLU A 192 -22.00 -3.69 -7.88
CA GLU A 192 -21.76 -2.33 -7.41
C GLU A 192 -20.41 -1.82 -7.91
N LYS A 193 -20.34 -0.52 -8.22
CA LYS A 193 -19.10 0.19 -8.56
C LYS A 193 -18.83 1.27 -7.50
N GLU A 194 -17.58 1.37 -7.03
CA GLU A 194 -17.11 2.42 -6.13
C GLU A 194 -17.02 3.76 -6.88
N ASP A 195 -17.03 4.86 -6.16
CA ASP A 195 -16.66 6.14 -6.76
C ASP A 195 -15.15 6.12 -7.06
N PRO A 196 -14.72 6.62 -8.24
CA PRO A 196 -13.31 6.68 -8.60
C PRO A 196 -12.48 7.45 -7.56
N PHE A 197 -11.23 7.03 -7.36
CA PHE A 197 -10.31 7.69 -6.42
C PHE A 197 -8.89 7.79 -6.97
N ASP A 198 -8.17 8.83 -6.54
CA ASP A 198 -6.77 9.02 -6.89
C ASP A 198 -5.90 7.91 -6.28
N TRP A 199 -5.00 7.35 -7.09
CA TRP A 199 -3.98 6.41 -6.67
C TRP A 199 -2.66 6.73 -7.36
N MET A 200 -1.53 6.49 -6.72
CA MET A 200 -0.24 6.83 -7.30
C MET A 200 0.72 5.63 -7.33
N TYR A 201 1.33 5.42 -8.47
CA TYR A 201 2.52 4.60 -8.65
C TYR A 201 3.73 5.51 -8.77
N ILE A 202 4.70 5.41 -7.86
CA ILE A 202 5.85 6.33 -7.86
C ILE A 202 7.13 5.58 -8.21
N ASP A 203 7.91 6.11 -9.17
CA ASP A 203 9.24 5.59 -9.46
C ASP A 203 10.20 5.85 -8.31
N TYR A 204 11.25 5.02 -8.21
CA TYR A 204 12.20 5.08 -7.11
C TYR A 204 12.94 6.42 -7.02
N ASN A 205 13.35 7.01 -8.15
CA ASN A 205 14.11 8.26 -8.16
C ASN A 205 13.26 9.43 -7.64
N THR A 206 12.00 9.49 -8.05
CA THR A 206 11.05 10.51 -7.59
C THR A 206 10.78 10.35 -6.09
N LEU A 207 10.58 9.10 -5.60
CA LEU A 207 10.43 8.83 -4.18
C LEU A 207 11.69 9.24 -3.39
N GLN A 208 12.87 8.88 -3.87
CA GLN A 208 14.13 9.19 -3.21
C GLN A 208 14.37 10.72 -3.10
N ASN A 209 14.09 11.45 -4.18
CA ASN A 209 14.20 12.90 -4.18
C ASN A 209 13.21 13.55 -3.19
N ALA A 210 11.97 13.06 -3.17
CA ALA A 210 10.97 13.53 -2.22
C ALA A 210 11.36 13.21 -0.76
N ALA A 211 11.89 12.02 -0.50
CA ALA A 211 12.38 11.63 0.82
C ALA A 211 13.51 12.57 1.30
N TYR A 212 14.51 12.81 0.47
CA TYR A 212 15.62 13.74 0.81
C TYR A 212 15.13 15.16 1.06
N ALA A 213 14.22 15.66 0.23
CA ALA A 213 13.62 16.98 0.41
C ALA A 213 12.86 17.12 1.74
N ASN A 214 12.39 16.00 2.30
CA ASN A 214 11.69 15.93 3.60
C ASN A 214 12.60 15.49 4.76
N GLY A 215 13.93 15.42 4.53
CA GLY A 215 14.91 15.03 5.55
C GLY A 215 14.79 13.58 5.99
N LEU A 216 14.47 12.69 5.05
CA LEU A 216 14.52 11.24 5.19
C LEU A 216 15.63 10.71 4.28
N GLN A 217 16.36 9.70 4.74
CA GLN A 217 17.18 8.86 3.87
C GLN A 217 16.30 7.88 3.13
N CYS A 218 16.64 7.51 1.90
CA CYS A 218 15.93 6.52 1.10
C CYS A 218 16.92 5.48 0.57
N GLU A 219 16.70 4.23 0.92
CA GLU A 219 17.51 3.08 0.54
C GLU A 219 16.66 2.11 -0.30
N LEU A 220 17.13 1.76 -1.49
CA LEU A 220 16.54 0.69 -2.29
C LEU A 220 16.92 -0.66 -1.69
N ILE A 221 15.93 -1.41 -1.25
CA ILE A 221 16.16 -2.70 -0.58
C ILE A 221 16.18 -3.87 -1.57
N ILE A 222 15.24 -3.87 -2.50
CA ILE A 222 15.10 -4.89 -3.54
C ILE A 222 14.29 -4.32 -4.69
N GLU A 223 14.63 -4.71 -5.91
CA GLU A 223 13.84 -4.52 -7.12
C GLU A 223 13.19 -5.85 -7.49
N GLY A 224 11.93 -5.82 -7.89
CA GLY A 224 11.21 -6.96 -8.40
C GLY A 224 11.38 -7.14 -9.92
N GLU A 225 10.69 -8.11 -10.48
CA GLU A 225 10.80 -8.46 -11.90
C GLU A 225 9.96 -7.55 -12.81
N HIS A 226 9.01 -6.80 -12.25
CA HIS A 226 8.02 -6.00 -12.99
C HIS A 226 8.07 -4.52 -12.61
N TYR A 227 9.28 -3.93 -12.55
CA TYR A 227 9.51 -2.51 -12.21
C TYR A 227 9.00 -2.11 -10.82
N ASP A 228 8.66 -3.08 -9.99
CA ASP A 228 8.30 -2.91 -8.60
C ASP A 228 9.57 -2.88 -7.72
N TYR A 229 9.48 -2.19 -6.61
CA TYR A 229 10.61 -2.06 -5.68
C TYR A 229 10.14 -1.91 -4.23
N LEU A 230 11.01 -2.31 -3.30
CA LEU A 230 10.88 -2.01 -1.87
C LEU A 230 11.91 -0.95 -1.48
N ALA A 231 11.45 0.15 -0.91
CA ALA A 231 12.27 1.17 -0.32
C ALA A 231 12.17 1.18 1.20
N LYS A 232 13.30 1.54 1.84
CA LYS A 232 13.36 1.85 3.26
C LYS A 232 13.66 3.33 3.44
N LEU A 233 12.76 4.04 4.13
CA LEU A 233 13.00 5.42 4.53
C LEU A 233 13.36 5.47 6.02
N SER A 234 14.30 6.35 6.40
CA SER A 234 14.73 6.55 7.78
C SER A 234 15.13 8.00 8.04
N ILE A 235 15.18 8.38 9.33
CA ILE A 235 15.61 9.73 9.76
C ILE A 235 17.13 9.77 9.87
#